data_4c07d907845c1702170691ac5269696a
#
_entry.id   4c07d907845c1702170691ac5269696a
#
_cell.length_a   1.000
_cell.length_b   1.000
_cell.length_c   1.000
_cell.angle_alpha   90.00
_cell.angle_beta   90.00
_cell.angle_gamma   90.00
#
_symmetry.space_group_name_H-M   'P 1'
#
loop_
_entity.id
_entity.type
_entity.pdbx_description
1 polymer ?
#
loop_
_entity_poly.entity_id
_entity_poly.type
_entity_poly.pdbx_seq_one_letter_code
_entity_poly.pdbx_strand_id
1 'polypeptide(L)'
;MKKIFLFSCVLAAITISSCAQQQPQEKFAVTKTDAEWKKILTPEQYDVARNAGTERAFTGKYWNNHEKGTYYCVCCGVPLFSSETKFESGTGWPSFYAPLNKKYVGEREDNSLGVTRTEVYCTNCGAHLGHVFNDGPAPTGLRYCMNSASLNFKKQ
;
A
#
# COMPACT_ATOMS: atom_id res chain seq x y z
N MET A 1 -78.20 -8.99 12.36
CA MET A 1 -77.38 -8.67 11.20
C MET A 1 -76.10 -8.05 11.71
N LYS A 2 -74.97 -8.85 11.79
CA LYS A 2 -73.66 -8.39 12.23
C LYS A 2 -72.82 -8.04 10.99
N LYS A 3 -72.44 -6.76 10.85
CA LYS A 3 -71.53 -6.30 9.78
C LYS A 3 -70.10 -6.54 10.23
N ILE A 4 -69.35 -7.37 9.50
CA ILE A 4 -67.92 -7.63 9.66
C ILE A 4 -67.19 -6.60 8.80
N PHE A 5 -66.42 -5.71 9.45
CA PHE A 5 -65.45 -4.81 8.78
C PHE A 5 -64.13 -5.54 8.58
N LEU A 6 -63.75 -5.83 7.34
CA LEU A 6 -62.41 -6.26 7.00
C LEU A 6 -61.52 -5.04 6.95
N PHE A 7 -60.54 -5.03 7.86
CA PHE A 7 -59.42 -4.06 7.82
C PHE A 7 -58.31 -4.64 6.93
N SER A 8 -58.13 -4.06 5.76
CA SER A 8 -57.04 -4.43 4.83
C SER A 8 -55.80 -3.67 5.24
N CYS A 9 -54.82 -4.34 5.87
CA CYS A 9 -53.48 -3.78 6.11
C CYS A 9 -52.67 -3.86 4.85
N VAL A 10 -52.44 -2.71 4.20
CA VAL A 10 -51.47 -2.58 3.08
C VAL A 10 -50.07 -2.40 3.72
N LEU A 11 -49.24 -3.46 3.67
CA LEU A 11 -47.84 -3.36 4.01
C LEU A 11 -47.10 -2.65 2.85
N ALA A 12 -46.71 -1.40 3.05
CA ALA A 12 -45.81 -0.70 2.15
C ALA A 12 -44.38 -1.21 2.41
N ALA A 13 -43.84 -1.98 1.46
CA ALA A 13 -42.43 -2.38 1.47
C ALA A 13 -41.55 -1.19 1.09
N ILE A 14 -40.86 -0.60 2.08
CA ILE A 14 -39.84 0.44 1.87
C ILE A 14 -38.59 -0.26 1.40
N THR A 15 -38.29 -0.20 0.10
CA THR A 15 -37.00 -0.63 -0.46
C THR A 15 -35.96 0.44 -0.16
N ILE A 16 -35.11 0.20 0.85
CA ILE A 16 -33.93 1.03 1.12
C ILE A 16 -32.91 0.73 0.03
N SER A 17 -32.83 1.60 -0.97
CA SER A 17 -31.77 1.56 -1.99
C SER A 17 -30.46 2.03 -1.32
N SER A 18 -29.62 1.08 -0.94
CA SER A 18 -28.27 1.37 -0.42
C SER A 18 -27.43 1.92 -1.57
N CYS A 19 -27.29 3.24 -1.66
CA CYS A 19 -26.28 3.87 -2.49
C CYS A 19 -24.91 3.56 -1.86
N ALA A 20 -24.24 2.51 -2.34
CA ALA A 20 -22.83 2.32 -2.08
C ALA A 20 -22.08 3.50 -2.71
N GLN A 21 -21.61 4.44 -1.89
CA GLN A 21 -20.72 5.50 -2.32
C GLN A 21 -19.43 4.85 -2.82
N GLN A 22 -19.26 4.79 -4.14
CA GLN A 22 -17.98 4.43 -4.75
C GLN A 22 -16.97 5.51 -4.36
N GLN A 23 -15.97 5.15 -3.57
CA GLN A 23 -14.83 6.03 -3.31
C GLN A 23 -14.18 6.39 -4.65
N PRO A 24 -13.74 7.65 -4.83
CA PRO A 24 -13.07 8.06 -6.05
C PRO A 24 -11.90 7.11 -6.34
N GLN A 25 -11.95 6.43 -7.48
CA GLN A 25 -10.88 5.54 -7.88
C GLN A 25 -9.63 6.37 -8.16
N GLU A 26 -8.57 6.21 -7.35
CA GLU A 26 -7.30 6.89 -7.54
C GLU A 26 -6.78 6.63 -8.96
N LYS A 27 -6.53 7.71 -9.71
CA LYS A 27 -5.99 7.62 -11.08
C LYS A 27 -4.47 7.61 -11.01
N PHE A 28 -3.86 6.47 -11.28
CA PHE A 28 -2.42 6.34 -11.41
C PHE A 28 -1.96 6.64 -12.84
N ALA A 29 -0.78 7.27 -12.98
CA ALA A 29 -0.21 7.60 -14.29
C ALA A 29 0.24 6.35 -15.06
N VAL A 30 0.64 5.30 -14.33
CA VAL A 30 1.01 4.00 -14.90
C VAL A 30 0.00 2.96 -14.43
N THR A 31 -0.80 2.46 -15.35
CA THR A 31 -1.77 1.37 -15.12
C THR A 31 -1.50 0.23 -16.09
N LYS A 32 -1.65 -1.00 -15.61
CA LYS A 32 -1.54 -2.24 -16.38
C LYS A 32 -2.56 -3.24 -15.86
N THR A 33 -2.95 -4.18 -16.70
CA THR A 33 -3.74 -5.34 -16.28
C THR A 33 -2.90 -6.28 -15.41
N ASP A 34 -3.56 -7.13 -14.63
CA ASP A 34 -2.88 -8.15 -13.82
C ASP A 34 -1.99 -9.07 -14.65
N ALA A 35 -2.45 -9.44 -15.84
CA ALA A 35 -1.68 -10.27 -16.77
C ALA A 35 -0.40 -9.57 -17.25
N GLU A 36 -0.42 -8.27 -17.47
CA GLU A 36 0.75 -7.48 -17.84
C GLU A 36 1.73 -7.32 -16.67
N TRP A 37 1.21 -7.08 -15.44
CA TRP A 37 2.06 -7.04 -14.25
C TRP A 37 2.76 -8.37 -13.99
N LYS A 38 2.05 -9.50 -14.11
CA LYS A 38 2.62 -10.85 -13.96
C LYS A 38 3.68 -11.21 -14.99
N LYS A 39 3.69 -10.56 -16.16
CA LYS A 39 4.75 -10.76 -17.17
C LYS A 39 6.07 -10.08 -16.82
N ILE A 40 6.05 -8.99 -16.05
CA ILE A 40 7.23 -8.17 -15.75
C ILE A 40 7.72 -8.27 -14.30
N LEU A 41 6.90 -8.81 -13.41
CA LEU A 41 7.22 -8.99 -11.99
C LEU A 41 7.42 -10.48 -11.70
N THR A 42 8.32 -10.78 -10.76
CA THR A 42 8.37 -12.14 -10.20
C THR A 42 7.10 -12.42 -9.40
N PRO A 43 6.76 -13.70 -9.11
CA PRO A 43 5.61 -14.04 -8.28
C PRO A 43 5.60 -13.31 -6.93
N GLU A 44 6.75 -13.22 -6.24
CA GLU A 44 6.89 -12.51 -4.97
C GLU A 44 6.70 -11.00 -5.13
N GLN A 45 7.31 -10.38 -6.14
CA GLN A 45 7.12 -8.96 -6.44
C GLN A 45 5.67 -8.62 -6.77
N TYR A 46 4.99 -9.49 -7.52
CA TYR A 46 3.58 -9.32 -7.83
C TYR A 46 2.72 -9.42 -6.58
N ASP A 47 2.94 -10.45 -5.75
CA ASP A 47 2.18 -10.63 -4.53
C ASP A 47 2.34 -9.44 -3.58
N VAL A 48 3.57 -9.00 -3.34
CA VAL A 48 3.84 -7.85 -2.48
C VAL A 48 3.33 -6.55 -3.09
N ALA A 49 3.71 -6.21 -4.32
CA ALA A 49 3.45 -4.88 -4.88
C ALA A 49 2.01 -4.70 -5.41
N ARG A 50 1.30 -5.79 -5.75
CA ARG A 50 -0.05 -5.71 -6.36
C ARG A 50 -1.16 -6.29 -5.49
N ASN A 51 -0.84 -7.26 -4.61
CA ASN A 51 -1.80 -7.86 -3.68
C ASN A 51 -1.61 -7.38 -2.22
N ALA A 52 -0.75 -6.36 -1.99
CA ALA A 52 -0.42 -5.84 -0.66
C ALA A 52 0.13 -6.92 0.30
N GLY A 53 0.88 -7.89 -0.25
CA GLY A 53 1.58 -8.90 0.53
C GLY A 53 2.75 -8.33 1.33
N THR A 54 3.33 -9.15 2.19
CA THR A 54 4.53 -8.79 2.96
C THR A 54 5.56 -9.91 2.84
N GLU A 55 6.77 -9.58 2.41
CA GLU A 55 7.88 -10.53 2.40
C GLU A 55 8.27 -10.94 3.82
N ARG A 56 8.88 -12.12 3.98
CA ARG A 56 9.35 -12.57 5.29
C ARG A 56 10.51 -11.68 5.78
N ALA A 57 10.48 -11.31 7.05
CA ALA A 57 11.54 -10.53 7.69
C ALA A 57 12.91 -11.21 7.56
N PHE A 58 13.96 -10.42 7.34
CA PHE A 58 15.36 -10.84 7.18
C PHE A 58 15.66 -11.68 5.91
N THR A 59 14.73 -11.83 4.98
CA THR A 59 14.94 -12.59 3.75
C THR A 59 15.01 -11.71 2.50
N GLY A 60 14.47 -10.50 2.56
CA GLY A 60 14.44 -9.57 1.43
C GLY A 60 15.84 -9.09 1.04
N LYS A 61 16.01 -8.74 -0.23
CA LYS A 61 17.32 -8.39 -0.81
C LYS A 61 17.99 -7.16 -0.17
N TYR A 62 17.21 -6.23 0.39
CA TYR A 62 17.71 -4.90 0.77
C TYR A 62 17.65 -4.60 2.27
N TRP A 63 17.18 -5.52 3.14
CA TRP A 63 17.13 -5.26 4.57
C TRP A 63 18.52 -4.89 5.13
N ASN A 64 19.58 -5.60 4.70
CA ASN A 64 20.97 -5.38 5.11
C ASN A 64 21.82 -4.78 3.98
N ASN A 65 21.25 -3.93 3.11
CA ASN A 65 22.01 -3.26 2.06
C ASN A 65 22.56 -1.91 2.57
N HIS A 66 23.88 -1.75 2.55
CA HIS A 66 24.62 -0.55 2.98
C HIS A 66 25.26 0.21 1.82
N GLU A 67 25.02 -0.21 0.58
CA GLU A 67 25.58 0.46 -0.60
C GLU A 67 24.94 1.83 -0.82
N LYS A 68 25.74 2.80 -1.28
CA LYS A 68 25.24 4.11 -1.69
C LYS A 68 24.46 4.01 -3.00
N GLY A 69 23.25 4.58 -3.02
CA GLY A 69 22.40 4.55 -4.20
C GLY A 69 20.95 4.92 -3.92
N THR A 70 20.11 4.65 -4.92
CA THR A 70 18.70 5.01 -4.89
C THR A 70 17.82 3.77 -5.06
N TYR A 71 16.73 3.72 -4.29
CA TYR A 71 15.70 2.70 -4.35
C TYR A 71 14.52 3.20 -5.19
N TYR A 72 14.15 2.43 -6.20
CA TYR A 72 13.11 2.73 -7.18
C TYR A 72 11.93 1.77 -7.01
N CYS A 73 10.74 2.22 -7.40
CA CYS A 73 9.57 1.36 -7.48
C CYS A 73 9.82 0.20 -8.46
N VAL A 74 9.61 -1.04 -8.02
CA VAL A 74 9.79 -2.23 -8.87
C VAL A 74 8.83 -2.25 -10.06
N CYS A 75 7.62 -1.67 -9.90
CA CYS A 75 6.57 -1.67 -10.92
C CYS A 75 6.79 -0.61 -12.01
N CYS A 76 7.14 0.63 -11.65
CA CYS A 76 7.14 1.75 -12.60
C CYS A 76 8.46 2.52 -12.67
N GLY A 77 9.46 2.16 -11.84
CA GLY A 77 10.81 2.70 -11.92
C GLY A 77 10.99 4.14 -11.42
N VAL A 78 10.00 4.77 -10.77
CA VAL A 78 10.20 6.09 -10.15
C VAL A 78 11.07 5.99 -8.90
N PRO A 79 11.93 7.01 -8.60
CA PRO A 79 12.77 7.02 -7.41
C PRO A 79 11.93 7.26 -6.16
N LEU A 80 12.12 6.44 -5.13
CA LEU A 80 11.33 6.45 -3.89
C LEU A 80 12.16 6.85 -2.67
N PHE A 81 13.30 6.19 -2.46
CA PHE A 81 14.14 6.38 -1.27
C PHE A 81 15.63 6.46 -1.65
N SER A 82 16.41 7.11 -0.77
CA SER A 82 17.88 7.18 -0.87
C SER A 82 18.54 6.35 0.22
N SER A 83 19.70 5.78 -0.07
CA SER A 83 20.54 5.16 0.95
C SER A 83 20.95 6.12 2.08
N GLU A 84 20.94 7.43 1.82
CA GLU A 84 21.24 8.45 2.82
C GLU A 84 20.21 8.52 3.95
N THR A 85 18.96 8.14 3.67
CA THR A 85 17.88 8.10 4.67
C THR A 85 17.62 6.70 5.22
N LYS A 86 18.36 5.68 4.73
CA LYS A 86 18.25 4.31 5.21
C LYS A 86 18.92 4.17 6.58
N PHE A 87 18.32 3.39 7.47
CA PHE A 87 18.87 3.06 8.78
C PHE A 87 18.53 1.62 9.17
N GLU A 88 19.27 1.10 10.16
CA GLU A 88 19.06 -0.24 10.71
C GLU A 88 17.98 -0.21 11.80
N SER A 89 16.78 -0.65 11.46
CA SER A 89 15.64 -0.69 12.40
C SER A 89 15.60 -1.97 13.25
N GLY A 90 16.36 -3.00 12.87
CA GLY A 90 16.32 -4.31 13.53
C GLY A 90 15.05 -5.14 13.18
N THR A 91 14.16 -4.63 12.33
CA THR A 91 12.89 -5.28 12.03
C THR A 91 12.98 -6.34 10.91
N GLY A 92 14.08 -6.35 10.15
CA GLY A 92 14.32 -7.29 9.06
C GLY A 92 13.79 -6.84 7.70
N TRP A 93 13.37 -5.59 7.58
CA TRP A 93 12.99 -4.91 6.33
C TRP A 93 13.80 -3.64 6.12
N PRO A 94 14.06 -3.21 4.87
CA PRO A 94 14.72 -1.94 4.60
C PRO A 94 13.88 -0.79 5.17
N SER A 95 14.50 0.02 6.00
CA SER A 95 13.86 1.10 6.75
C SER A 95 14.50 2.45 6.43
N PHE A 96 13.66 3.47 6.21
CA PHE A 96 14.08 4.83 5.86
C PHE A 96 13.38 5.84 6.77
N TYR A 97 14.05 6.92 7.14
CA TYR A 97 13.41 7.97 7.93
C TYR A 97 12.71 9.04 7.08
N ALA A 98 12.95 9.07 5.76
CA ALA A 98 12.29 9.97 4.83
C ALA A 98 12.32 9.43 3.40
N PRO A 99 11.29 9.69 2.57
CA PRO A 99 11.35 9.44 1.14
C PRO A 99 12.28 10.45 0.43
N LEU A 100 12.83 10.05 -0.71
CA LEU A 100 13.64 10.93 -1.57
C LEU A 100 12.78 12.06 -2.15
N ASN A 101 11.53 11.75 -2.51
CA ASN A 101 10.58 12.74 -3.02
C ASN A 101 9.15 12.32 -2.64
N LYS A 102 8.50 13.15 -1.83
CA LYS A 102 7.10 12.95 -1.40
C LYS A 102 6.11 12.86 -2.55
N LYS A 103 6.45 13.36 -3.74
CA LYS A 103 5.58 13.26 -4.93
C LYS A 103 5.26 11.81 -5.30
N TYR A 104 6.19 10.87 -5.09
CA TYR A 104 6.06 9.49 -5.52
C TYR A 104 5.72 8.52 -4.40
N VAL A 105 5.65 9.00 -3.16
CA VAL A 105 5.35 8.20 -1.97
C VAL A 105 4.08 8.74 -1.33
N GLY A 106 3.00 7.98 -1.44
CA GLY A 106 1.69 8.27 -0.84
C GLY A 106 1.48 7.44 0.41
N GLU A 107 0.56 7.90 1.25
CA GLU A 107 0.16 7.25 2.49
C GLU A 107 -1.36 7.14 2.53
N ARG A 108 -1.89 6.02 3.02
CA ARG A 108 -3.32 5.81 3.23
C ARG A 108 -3.58 4.85 4.38
N GLU A 109 -4.77 4.91 4.94
CA GLU A 109 -5.17 4.02 6.02
C GLU A 109 -5.31 2.56 5.55
N ASP A 110 -4.78 1.63 6.34
CA ASP A 110 -4.89 0.18 6.15
C ASP A 110 -5.47 -0.48 7.41
N ASN A 111 -6.66 -1.05 7.27
CA ASN A 111 -7.40 -1.76 8.32
C ASN A 111 -7.48 -3.28 8.07
N SER A 112 -6.72 -3.81 7.14
CA SER A 112 -6.85 -5.20 6.64
C SER A 112 -6.56 -6.28 7.69
N LEU A 113 -5.76 -5.97 8.74
CA LEU A 113 -5.37 -6.94 9.78
C LEU A 113 -6.04 -6.71 11.14
N GLY A 114 -7.16 -5.99 11.18
CA GLY A 114 -7.86 -5.70 12.43
C GLY A 114 -7.19 -4.66 13.34
N VAL A 115 -6.09 -4.06 12.88
CA VAL A 115 -5.40 -2.90 13.47
C VAL A 115 -5.23 -1.84 12.39
N THR A 116 -5.39 -0.58 12.77
CA THR A 116 -5.18 0.54 11.85
C THR A 116 -3.69 0.80 11.68
N ARG A 117 -3.19 0.74 10.45
CA ARG A 117 -1.82 1.09 10.06
C ARG A 117 -1.87 2.15 8.97
N THR A 118 -0.73 2.76 8.67
CA THR A 118 -0.57 3.66 7.52
C THR A 118 0.22 2.93 6.44
N GLU A 119 -0.48 2.53 5.38
CA GLU A 119 0.15 1.96 4.18
C GLU A 119 0.93 3.04 3.45
N VAL A 120 2.10 2.64 2.92
CA VAL A 120 2.90 3.44 2.00
C VAL A 120 2.81 2.82 0.62
N TYR A 121 2.43 3.63 -0.38
CA TYR A 121 2.26 3.19 -1.76
C TYR A 121 2.94 4.14 -2.77
N CYS A 122 3.21 3.64 -3.96
CA CYS A 122 3.72 4.45 -5.07
C CYS A 122 2.58 5.24 -5.72
N THR A 123 2.59 6.57 -5.65
CA THR A 123 1.56 7.44 -6.24
C THR A 123 1.51 7.38 -7.77
N ASN A 124 2.58 6.90 -8.41
CA ASN A 124 2.67 6.83 -9.86
C ASN A 124 1.96 5.59 -10.46
N CYS A 125 1.92 4.46 -9.73
CA CYS A 125 1.35 3.21 -10.24
C CYS A 125 0.50 2.41 -9.24
N GLY A 126 0.31 2.92 -8.00
CA GLY A 126 -0.47 2.26 -6.96
C GLY A 126 0.20 1.03 -6.34
N ALA A 127 1.49 0.80 -6.56
CA ALA A 127 2.18 -0.34 -5.97
C ALA A 127 2.27 -0.21 -4.45
N HIS A 128 1.88 -1.27 -3.73
CA HIS A 128 2.15 -1.39 -2.29
C HIS A 128 3.66 -1.43 -2.04
N LEU A 129 4.14 -0.61 -1.11
CA LEU A 129 5.56 -0.54 -0.75
C LEU A 129 5.83 -1.11 0.64
N GLY A 130 4.95 -0.86 1.59
CA GLY A 130 5.07 -1.21 3.00
C GLY A 130 4.22 -0.33 3.88
N HIS A 131 4.70 0.01 5.08
CA HIS A 131 3.98 0.84 6.04
C HIS A 131 4.91 1.87 6.69
N VAL A 132 4.35 2.97 7.19
CA VAL A 132 5.07 3.97 7.97
C VAL A 132 4.61 3.94 9.42
N PHE A 133 5.59 4.13 10.34
CA PHE A 133 5.41 4.10 11.79
C PHE A 133 6.06 5.33 12.43
N ASN A 134 5.64 5.69 13.65
CA ASN A 134 6.13 6.84 14.40
C ASN A 134 7.25 6.48 15.40
N ASP A 135 8.02 5.43 15.10
CA ASP A 135 9.10 4.89 15.93
C ASP A 135 10.48 4.98 15.26
N GLY A 136 10.61 5.89 14.31
CA GLY A 136 11.85 6.16 13.59
C GLY A 136 12.81 7.13 14.29
N PRO A 137 14.01 7.30 13.74
CA PRO A 137 15.02 8.22 14.28
C PRO A 137 14.73 9.69 13.93
N ALA A 138 15.44 10.60 14.61
CA ALA A 138 15.54 11.99 14.15
C ALA A 138 16.10 12.02 12.69
N PRO A 139 15.76 13.03 11.89
CA PRO A 139 15.01 14.25 12.23
C PRO A 139 13.48 14.12 12.14
N THR A 140 12.94 13.02 11.57
CA THR A 140 11.50 12.93 11.29
C THR A 140 10.71 12.20 12.37
N GLY A 141 11.33 11.30 13.11
CA GLY A 141 10.63 10.36 13.99
C GLY A 141 9.87 9.27 13.25
N LEU A 142 9.95 9.23 11.90
CA LEU A 142 9.23 8.27 11.06
C LEU A 142 10.13 7.10 10.65
N ARG A 143 9.52 5.92 10.57
CA ARG A 143 10.12 4.72 9.99
C ARG A 143 9.25 4.21 8.83
N TYR A 144 9.71 4.46 7.63
CA TYR A 144 9.18 3.86 6.40
C TYR A 144 9.76 2.44 6.28
N CYS A 145 8.98 1.44 6.68
CA CYS A 145 9.35 0.02 6.66
C CYS A 145 8.87 -0.60 5.35
N MET A 146 9.78 -0.80 4.41
CA MET A 146 9.44 -1.16 3.03
C MET A 146 9.78 -2.62 2.74
N ASN A 147 9.01 -3.24 1.85
CA ASN A 147 9.35 -4.56 1.31
C ASN A 147 10.48 -4.44 0.27
N SER A 148 11.52 -5.25 0.37
CA SER A 148 12.56 -5.33 -0.67
C SER A 148 11.98 -5.72 -2.02
N ALA A 149 10.98 -6.61 -2.01
CA ALA A 149 10.29 -7.08 -3.23
C ALA A 149 9.58 -5.96 -4.00
N SER A 150 9.20 -4.86 -3.32
CA SER A 150 8.59 -3.67 -3.94
C SER A 150 9.62 -2.71 -4.54
N LEU A 151 10.91 -2.96 -4.34
CA LEU A 151 12.00 -2.04 -4.66
C LEU A 151 12.98 -2.63 -5.68
N ASN A 152 13.59 -1.73 -6.46
CA ASN A 152 14.83 -1.97 -7.21
C ASN A 152 15.89 -0.99 -6.74
N PHE A 153 17.10 -1.47 -6.49
CA PHE A 153 18.22 -0.62 -6.09
C PHE A 153 19.17 -0.36 -7.27
N LYS A 154 19.59 0.89 -7.42
CA LYS A 154 20.67 1.28 -8.33
C LYS A 154 21.76 1.94 -7.52
N LYS A 155 22.96 1.37 -7.59
CA LYS A 155 24.17 1.91 -7.00
C LYS A 155 24.56 3.22 -7.71
N GLN A 156 25.05 4.18 -6.96
CA GLN A 156 25.68 5.41 -7.48
C GLN A 156 27.04 5.14 -8.04
#